data_9227f4016432948ae2858fcf5a9a30d6
#
_entry.id   9227f4016432948ae2858fcf5a9a30d6
#
_cell.length_a   1.000
_cell.length_b   1.000
_cell.length_c   1.000
_cell.angle_alpha   90.00
_cell.angle_beta   90.00
_cell.angle_gamma   90.00
#
_symmetry.space_group_name_H-M   'P 1'
#
loop_
_entity.id
_entity.type
_entity.pdbx_description
1 polymer ?
#
loop_
_entity_poly.entity_id
_entity_poly.type
_entity_poly.pdbx_seq_one_letter_code
_entity_poly.pdbx_strand_id
1 'polypeptide(L)'
;AAMANVLDVFVQLEPSVAALEVRNRVSERPLHIAIKFRSSHVLQSLVHDHHVDIAAPTSFGMTPLHQAAASPDAAAILPVLDPDWHTSTCKNGLNQTPLDVYIATTQHRLPGTSCGFLYHPDAMEHLPMAGHVRGKDDPPPENFERMKSLVSPGLGILRTAEFKSSPVTWSHDIPKADIADVLRIHDVAYVEKLKTLCGRVPIDVPAEELSAYCLDADTALSRDSYEAALRAAGNVCAAVDKVAWLEGVVAGTTRNAFCIVRPPGHHAGPVGKVTCDHDRVGSHGFCLLNNVAIGASYARSHFKAQGINKIAILDFDVHHGNGTEECIRHLVHRVQDVPFETPFVSGTHRTHQYKPWRSEEDVSNVFFCSIHGYGPKDPKQEFPPGQYAGAWFYPGSGESTDKPTDKDQPIIINVGLPYQRGNLARQEWRRVLRSDILPQLVAFEPDLIFLSAGFDGHRSENVNWGYVGLMEHDFEWLTQSVVKVANKVCNGRVISVLEGGYNFHGRIASPFCRSVAAHARALVAGSQTTEPWNEVAMAHEAACEAAMILDATAKKHKTVAKREDDPSRDAEGVDSSSMETTRTSKRMRKEVDYVALAAELTWESAATK
;
A
#
# COMPACT_ATOMS: atom_id res chain seq x y z
N ALA A 1 -17.72 -6.73 -14.73
CA ALA A 1 -17.64 -7.99 -15.49
C ALA A 1 -16.19 -8.42 -15.70
N ALA A 2 -15.33 -7.59 -16.32
CA ALA A 2 -13.92 -7.94 -16.57
C ALA A 2 -13.17 -8.35 -15.28
N MET A 3 -13.34 -7.60 -14.19
CA MET A 3 -12.71 -7.89 -12.90
C MET A 3 -13.19 -9.21 -12.26
N ALA A 4 -14.43 -9.61 -12.54
CA ALA A 4 -15.04 -10.79 -11.95
C ALA A 4 -15.04 -12.02 -12.89
N ASN A 5 -14.61 -11.87 -14.14
CA ASN A 5 -14.73 -12.87 -15.22
C ASN A 5 -16.18 -13.38 -15.39
N VAL A 6 -17.16 -12.48 -15.28
CA VAL A 6 -18.59 -12.83 -15.36
C VAL A 6 -19.10 -12.43 -16.74
N LEU A 7 -19.06 -13.35 -17.68
CA LEU A 7 -19.51 -13.11 -19.05
C LEU A 7 -21.02 -12.81 -19.11
N ASP A 8 -21.80 -13.54 -18.31
CA ASP A 8 -23.28 -13.37 -18.31
C ASP A 8 -23.67 -11.95 -17.92
N VAL A 9 -23.02 -11.39 -16.86
CA VAL A 9 -23.25 -9.99 -16.47
C VAL A 9 -22.79 -9.02 -17.55
N PHE A 10 -21.68 -9.32 -18.24
CA PHE A 10 -21.19 -8.50 -19.34
C PHE A 10 -22.18 -8.49 -20.52
N VAL A 11 -22.72 -9.65 -20.87
CA VAL A 11 -23.74 -9.81 -21.94
C VAL A 11 -25.03 -9.12 -21.55
N GLN A 12 -25.52 -9.29 -20.31
CA GLN A 12 -26.74 -8.64 -19.81
C GLN A 12 -26.67 -7.11 -19.82
N LEU A 13 -25.47 -6.53 -19.65
CA LEU A 13 -25.29 -5.07 -19.70
C LEU A 13 -25.42 -4.49 -21.12
N GLU A 14 -25.41 -5.34 -22.15
CA GLU A 14 -25.48 -4.93 -23.57
C GLU A 14 -24.66 -3.66 -23.86
N PRO A 15 -23.35 -3.66 -23.55
CA PRO A 15 -22.57 -2.43 -23.60
C PRO A 15 -22.47 -1.91 -25.03
N SER A 16 -22.80 -0.64 -25.23
CA SER A 16 -22.56 0.00 -26.52
C SER A 16 -21.06 0.03 -26.85
N VAL A 17 -20.69 0.02 -28.13
CA VAL A 17 -19.28 0.13 -28.57
C VAL A 17 -18.62 1.34 -27.91
N ALA A 18 -19.33 2.47 -27.78
CA ALA A 18 -18.82 3.66 -27.09
C ALA A 18 -18.51 3.41 -25.60
N ALA A 19 -19.26 2.55 -24.91
CA ALA A 19 -19.00 2.17 -23.53
C ALA A 19 -17.78 1.26 -23.40
N LEU A 20 -17.47 0.46 -24.43
CA LEU A 20 -16.30 -0.42 -24.46
C LEU A 20 -14.99 0.34 -24.74
N GLU A 21 -15.08 1.57 -25.21
CA GLU A 21 -13.95 2.45 -25.49
C GLU A 21 -13.71 3.50 -24.37
N VAL A 22 -14.49 3.47 -23.28
CA VAL A 22 -14.32 4.35 -22.13
C VAL A 22 -12.97 4.10 -21.47
N ARG A 23 -12.27 5.18 -21.14
CA ARG A 23 -10.94 5.16 -20.53
C ARG A 23 -11.03 5.51 -19.04
N ASN A 24 -10.32 4.76 -18.23
CA ASN A 24 -10.07 5.15 -16.85
C ASN A 24 -9.01 6.29 -16.77
N ARG A 25 -8.61 6.68 -15.55
CA ARG A 25 -7.68 7.81 -15.32
C ARG A 25 -6.26 7.58 -15.88
N VAL A 26 -5.86 6.32 -16.07
CA VAL A 26 -4.58 5.93 -16.69
C VAL A 26 -4.75 5.51 -18.15
N SER A 27 -5.90 5.86 -18.74
CA SER A 27 -6.26 5.54 -20.12
C SER A 27 -6.40 4.05 -20.43
N GLU A 28 -6.54 3.18 -19.42
CA GLU A 28 -6.91 1.78 -19.63
C GLU A 28 -8.37 1.71 -20.11
N ARG A 29 -8.63 0.84 -21.05
CA ARG A 29 -9.97 0.49 -21.57
C ARG A 29 -10.41 -0.86 -20.99
N PRO A 30 -11.68 -1.26 -21.15
CA PRO A 30 -12.18 -2.55 -20.71
C PRO A 30 -11.31 -3.74 -21.14
N LEU A 31 -10.73 -3.69 -22.34
CA LEU A 31 -9.82 -4.74 -22.83
C LEU A 31 -8.55 -4.85 -21.97
N HIS A 32 -7.92 -3.73 -21.60
CA HIS A 32 -6.78 -3.73 -20.69
C HIS A 32 -7.14 -4.33 -19.32
N ILE A 33 -8.33 -4.00 -18.83
CA ILE A 33 -8.85 -4.53 -17.57
C ILE A 33 -9.11 -6.04 -17.68
N ALA A 34 -9.67 -6.53 -18.78
CA ALA A 34 -9.90 -7.95 -19.00
C ALA A 34 -8.59 -8.75 -19.01
N ILE A 35 -7.53 -8.23 -19.65
CA ILE A 35 -6.19 -8.83 -19.65
C ILE A 35 -5.61 -8.84 -18.23
N LYS A 36 -5.63 -7.70 -17.56
CA LYS A 36 -5.09 -7.50 -16.22
C LYS A 36 -5.72 -8.43 -15.19
N PHE A 37 -7.02 -8.65 -15.28
CA PHE A 37 -7.77 -9.53 -14.38
C PHE A 37 -7.95 -10.95 -14.92
N ARG A 38 -7.25 -11.31 -16.01
CA ARG A 38 -7.23 -12.66 -16.59
C ARG A 38 -8.62 -13.20 -16.89
N SER A 39 -9.52 -12.32 -17.32
CA SER A 39 -10.92 -12.63 -17.58
C SER A 39 -11.09 -13.16 -19.02
N SER A 40 -10.70 -14.41 -19.26
CA SER A 40 -10.58 -15.02 -20.60
C SER A 40 -11.86 -14.93 -21.42
N HIS A 41 -13.02 -15.21 -20.83
CA HIS A 41 -14.31 -15.15 -21.53
C HIS A 41 -14.66 -13.72 -21.94
N VAL A 42 -14.46 -12.75 -21.02
CA VAL A 42 -14.70 -11.33 -21.33
C VAL A 42 -13.72 -10.83 -22.37
N LEU A 43 -12.46 -11.27 -22.32
CA LEU A 43 -11.43 -10.95 -23.31
C LEU A 43 -11.86 -11.43 -24.71
N GLN A 44 -12.26 -12.70 -24.84
CA GLN A 44 -12.72 -13.28 -26.10
C GLN A 44 -13.91 -12.52 -26.65
N SER A 45 -14.91 -12.22 -25.82
CA SER A 45 -16.09 -11.45 -26.25
C SER A 45 -15.71 -10.03 -26.70
N LEU A 46 -14.85 -9.33 -25.98
CA LEU A 46 -14.39 -7.99 -26.37
C LEU A 46 -13.69 -8.01 -27.74
N VAL A 47 -12.86 -9.01 -28.01
CA VAL A 47 -12.07 -9.09 -29.25
C VAL A 47 -12.93 -9.60 -30.41
N HIS A 48 -13.66 -10.70 -30.25
CA HIS A 48 -14.34 -11.40 -31.34
C HIS A 48 -15.77 -10.91 -31.60
N ASP A 49 -16.52 -10.57 -30.55
CA ASP A 49 -17.92 -10.16 -30.70
C ASP A 49 -18.04 -8.64 -30.88
N HIS A 50 -17.18 -7.87 -30.19
CA HIS A 50 -17.28 -6.41 -30.14
C HIS A 50 -16.18 -5.68 -30.92
N HIS A 51 -15.17 -6.38 -31.42
CA HIS A 51 -14.08 -5.83 -32.24
C HIS A 51 -13.44 -4.55 -31.68
N VAL A 52 -13.16 -4.54 -30.36
CA VAL A 52 -12.54 -3.37 -29.70
C VAL A 52 -11.12 -3.11 -30.20
N ASP A 53 -10.69 -1.85 -30.08
CA ASP A 53 -9.36 -1.42 -30.53
C ASP A 53 -8.22 -2.06 -29.69
N ILE A 54 -7.56 -3.08 -30.26
CA ILE A 54 -6.42 -3.80 -29.65
C ILE A 54 -5.10 -3.01 -29.67
N ALA A 55 -5.03 -1.90 -30.42
CA ALA A 55 -3.86 -1.04 -30.52
C ALA A 55 -3.92 0.18 -29.58
N ALA A 56 -5.01 0.35 -28.85
CA ALA A 56 -5.23 1.50 -27.99
C ALA A 56 -4.24 1.58 -26.84
N PRO A 57 -3.42 2.63 -26.72
CA PRO A 57 -2.44 2.73 -25.65
C PRO A 57 -3.05 3.30 -24.36
N THR A 58 -2.50 2.88 -23.21
CA THR A 58 -2.63 3.56 -21.93
C THR A 58 -1.87 4.89 -21.91
N SER A 59 -1.95 5.65 -20.81
CA SER A 59 -1.14 6.86 -20.62
C SER A 59 0.39 6.62 -20.62
N PHE A 60 0.81 5.36 -20.44
CA PHE A 60 2.22 4.92 -20.50
C PHE A 60 2.59 4.25 -21.84
N GLY A 61 1.75 4.42 -22.86
CA GLY A 61 1.96 3.82 -24.17
C GLY A 61 1.78 2.30 -24.23
N MET A 62 1.37 1.65 -23.14
CA MET A 62 1.11 0.21 -23.11
C MET A 62 -0.16 -0.11 -23.89
N THR A 63 -0.04 -0.85 -24.99
CA THR A 63 -1.19 -1.40 -25.69
C THR A 63 -1.67 -2.70 -25.04
N PRO A 64 -2.88 -3.21 -25.35
CA PRO A 64 -3.31 -4.54 -24.91
C PRO A 64 -2.30 -5.64 -25.22
N LEU A 65 -1.62 -5.59 -26.37
CA LEU A 65 -0.55 -6.55 -26.71
C LEU A 65 0.65 -6.49 -25.77
N HIS A 66 1.12 -5.30 -25.41
CA HIS A 66 2.21 -5.14 -24.43
C HIS A 66 1.81 -5.69 -23.06
N GLN A 67 0.58 -5.40 -22.63
CA GLN A 67 0.07 -5.87 -21.34
C GLN A 67 -0.10 -7.39 -21.33
N ALA A 68 -0.58 -7.98 -22.43
CA ALA A 68 -0.66 -9.43 -22.59
C ALA A 68 0.73 -10.08 -22.60
N ALA A 69 1.71 -9.47 -23.28
CA ALA A 69 3.10 -9.94 -23.33
C ALA A 69 3.78 -9.98 -21.95
N ALA A 70 3.42 -9.06 -21.07
CA ALA A 70 3.88 -9.02 -19.67
C ALA A 70 3.12 -10.00 -18.77
N SER A 71 2.03 -10.61 -19.22
CA SER A 71 1.19 -11.51 -18.42
C SER A 71 1.84 -12.88 -18.23
N PRO A 72 1.66 -13.53 -17.06
CA PRO A 72 1.99 -14.95 -16.91
C PRO A 72 1.31 -15.87 -17.92
N ASP A 73 0.14 -15.46 -18.43
CA ASP A 73 -0.65 -16.21 -19.41
C ASP A 73 -0.43 -15.74 -20.85
N ALA A 74 0.66 -15.03 -21.10
CA ALA A 74 0.97 -14.42 -22.40
C ALA A 74 0.76 -15.38 -23.58
N ALA A 75 1.24 -16.63 -23.48
CA ALA A 75 1.11 -17.64 -24.53
C ALA A 75 -0.34 -17.98 -24.90
N ALA A 76 -1.28 -17.84 -23.95
CA ALA A 76 -2.69 -18.09 -24.17
C ALA A 76 -3.44 -16.84 -24.64
N ILE A 77 -3.03 -15.65 -24.17
CA ILE A 77 -3.74 -14.39 -24.41
C ILE A 77 -3.32 -13.74 -25.74
N LEU A 78 -2.02 -13.74 -26.05
CA LEU A 78 -1.49 -13.05 -27.23
C LEU A 78 -2.12 -13.52 -28.55
N PRO A 79 -2.26 -14.84 -28.81
CA PRO A 79 -2.91 -15.31 -30.04
C PRO A 79 -4.39 -14.96 -30.15
N VAL A 80 -5.08 -14.72 -29.01
CA VAL A 80 -6.49 -14.30 -28.99
C VAL A 80 -6.61 -12.83 -29.38
N LEU A 81 -5.63 -11.99 -29.01
CA LEU A 81 -5.62 -10.58 -29.39
C LEU A 81 -5.22 -10.40 -30.85
N ASP A 82 -4.14 -11.02 -31.25
CA ASP A 82 -3.59 -10.94 -32.60
C ASP A 82 -2.71 -12.17 -32.86
N PRO A 83 -3.03 -13.05 -33.80
CA PRO A 83 -2.19 -14.19 -34.14
C PRO A 83 -0.77 -13.81 -34.55
N ASP A 84 -0.59 -12.64 -35.15
CA ASP A 84 0.68 -12.12 -35.64
C ASP A 84 1.33 -11.10 -34.69
N TRP A 85 0.94 -11.08 -33.41
CA TRP A 85 1.38 -10.13 -32.37
C TRP A 85 2.89 -9.91 -32.32
N HIS A 86 3.67 -10.92 -32.65
CA HIS A 86 5.15 -10.87 -32.65
C HIS A 86 5.73 -9.98 -33.75
N THR A 87 4.96 -9.64 -34.76
CA THR A 87 5.34 -8.73 -35.85
C THR A 87 4.96 -7.27 -35.54
N SER A 88 4.25 -7.02 -34.45
CA SER A 88 3.82 -5.69 -34.07
C SER A 88 5.00 -4.75 -33.83
N THR A 89 5.03 -3.64 -34.53
CA THR A 89 6.03 -2.56 -34.38
C THR A 89 5.61 -1.47 -33.42
N CYS A 90 4.42 -1.59 -32.82
CA CYS A 90 3.94 -0.67 -31.79
C CYS A 90 4.93 -0.63 -30.62
N LYS A 91 5.27 0.57 -30.15
CA LYS A 91 6.19 0.75 -29.02
C LYS A 91 5.47 1.36 -27.83
N ASN A 92 5.76 0.81 -26.62
CA ASN A 92 5.29 1.38 -25.36
C ASN A 92 6.11 2.61 -24.96
N GLY A 93 5.80 3.20 -23.79
CA GLY A 93 6.52 4.34 -23.24
C GLY A 93 8.00 4.09 -22.94
N LEU A 94 8.43 2.84 -22.89
CA LEU A 94 9.83 2.42 -22.74
C LEU A 94 10.51 2.10 -24.07
N ASN A 95 9.88 2.43 -25.19
CA ASN A 95 10.36 2.16 -26.55
C ASN A 95 10.49 0.66 -26.89
N GLN A 96 9.74 -0.22 -26.21
CA GLN A 96 9.72 -1.67 -26.38
C GLN A 96 8.52 -2.09 -27.24
N THR A 97 8.70 -3.08 -28.10
CA THR A 97 7.60 -3.77 -28.80
C THR A 97 6.97 -4.83 -27.88
N PRO A 98 5.77 -5.36 -28.20
CA PRO A 98 5.19 -6.49 -27.46
C PRO A 98 6.14 -7.70 -27.41
N LEU A 99 6.89 -7.96 -28.48
CA LEU A 99 7.88 -9.05 -28.52
C LEU A 99 9.04 -8.78 -27.56
N ASP A 100 9.56 -7.56 -27.46
CA ASP A 100 10.62 -7.20 -26.51
C ASP A 100 10.15 -7.45 -25.07
N VAL A 101 8.92 -7.05 -24.75
CA VAL A 101 8.31 -7.28 -23.43
C VAL A 101 8.15 -8.78 -23.16
N TYR A 102 7.69 -9.56 -24.13
CA TYR A 102 7.54 -11.01 -24.00
C TYR A 102 8.87 -11.71 -23.73
N ILE A 103 9.91 -11.38 -24.51
CA ILE A 103 11.27 -11.94 -24.34
C ILE A 103 11.81 -11.59 -22.94
N ALA A 104 11.73 -10.33 -22.53
CA ALA A 104 12.20 -9.89 -21.22
C ALA A 104 11.47 -10.63 -20.07
N THR A 105 10.15 -10.80 -20.21
CA THR A 105 9.34 -11.50 -19.20
C THR A 105 9.67 -12.99 -19.14
N THR A 106 9.85 -13.66 -20.29
CA THR A 106 10.09 -15.09 -20.35
C THR A 106 11.51 -15.49 -19.98
N GLN A 107 12.51 -14.63 -20.26
CA GLN A 107 13.93 -14.88 -19.95
C GLN A 107 14.18 -15.13 -18.45
N HIS A 108 13.42 -14.46 -17.59
CA HIS A 108 13.58 -14.54 -16.14
C HIS A 108 12.49 -15.36 -15.44
N ARG A 109 11.74 -16.15 -16.19
CA ARG A 109 10.60 -16.88 -15.65
C ARG A 109 11.04 -18.02 -14.72
N LEU A 110 10.39 -18.11 -13.55
CA LEU A 110 10.52 -19.19 -12.57
C LEU A 110 9.20 -19.96 -12.46
N PRO A 111 9.03 -21.06 -13.18
CA PRO A 111 7.82 -21.88 -13.06
C PRO A 111 7.79 -22.62 -11.71
N GLY A 112 6.58 -22.74 -11.14
CA GLY A 112 6.35 -23.57 -9.95
C GLY A 112 6.63 -22.89 -8.60
N THR A 113 7.03 -21.62 -8.59
CA THR A 113 7.11 -20.81 -7.36
C THR A 113 5.80 -20.07 -7.07
N SER A 114 5.60 -19.63 -5.83
CA SER A 114 4.35 -19.00 -5.39
C SER A 114 4.57 -17.80 -4.49
N CYS A 115 3.51 -16.98 -4.35
CA CYS A 115 3.39 -15.96 -3.33
C CYS A 115 2.49 -16.48 -2.19
N GLY A 116 2.94 -16.35 -0.95
CA GLY A 116 2.16 -16.69 0.23
C GLY A 116 1.18 -15.57 0.59
N PHE A 117 -0.13 -15.85 0.66
CA PHE A 117 -1.13 -14.95 1.25
C PHE A 117 -1.51 -15.49 2.62
N LEU A 118 -1.15 -14.74 3.66
CA LEU A 118 -1.35 -15.12 5.05
C LEU A 118 -2.45 -14.24 5.67
N TYR A 119 -3.48 -14.87 6.18
CA TYR A 119 -4.63 -14.22 6.81
C TYR A 119 -5.22 -15.12 7.88
N HIS A 120 -5.50 -14.59 9.07
CA HIS A 120 -6.23 -15.28 10.13
C HIS A 120 -7.58 -14.61 10.38
N PRO A 121 -8.68 -15.39 10.57
CA PRO A 121 -10.01 -14.83 10.83
C PRO A 121 -10.10 -13.92 12.05
N ASP A 122 -9.31 -14.14 13.09
CA ASP A 122 -9.25 -13.28 14.29
C ASP A 122 -8.96 -11.80 13.97
N ALA A 123 -8.42 -11.50 12.79
CA ALA A 123 -8.29 -10.11 12.32
C ALA A 123 -9.63 -9.38 12.20
N MET A 124 -10.74 -10.10 12.11
CA MET A 124 -12.10 -9.53 12.12
C MET A 124 -12.64 -9.30 13.53
N GLU A 125 -12.10 -9.98 14.53
CA GLU A 125 -12.57 -9.89 15.94
C GLU A 125 -12.04 -8.65 16.67
N HIS A 126 -11.05 -7.96 16.10
CA HIS A 126 -10.72 -6.61 16.53
C HIS A 126 -11.84 -5.68 16.09
N LEU A 127 -12.78 -5.39 16.99
CA LEU A 127 -13.98 -4.60 16.76
C LEU A 127 -13.92 -3.29 17.55
N PRO A 128 -13.03 -2.34 17.20
CA PRO A 128 -13.01 -1.03 17.81
C PRO A 128 -14.35 -0.36 17.54
N MET A 129 -15.03 0.01 18.61
CA MET A 129 -16.31 0.68 18.50
C MET A 129 -16.09 2.14 18.13
N ALA A 130 -17.05 2.75 17.44
CA ALA A 130 -16.98 4.15 17.06
C ALA A 130 -16.71 5.04 18.28
N GLY A 131 -15.57 5.71 18.29
CA GLY A 131 -15.21 6.64 19.38
C GLY A 131 -16.12 7.87 19.39
N HIS A 132 -16.17 8.55 20.52
CA HIS A 132 -17.04 9.75 20.76
C HIS A 132 -16.81 10.92 19.82
N VAL A 133 -15.72 10.92 19.07
CA VAL A 133 -15.33 12.03 18.17
C VAL A 133 -16.13 12.00 16.86
N ARG A 134 -16.68 10.83 16.51
CA ARG A 134 -17.50 10.65 15.30
C ARG A 134 -18.87 10.17 15.74
N GLY A 135 -19.92 10.75 15.27
CA GLY A 135 -21.28 10.39 15.67
C GLY A 135 -21.55 8.87 15.62
N LYS A 136 -22.58 8.41 16.32
CA LYS A 136 -22.91 6.99 16.51
C LYS A 136 -23.00 6.16 15.22
N ASP A 137 -23.18 6.80 14.07
CA ASP A 137 -23.38 6.16 12.77
C ASP A 137 -22.12 6.14 11.88
N ASP A 138 -20.98 6.69 12.34
CA ASP A 138 -19.74 6.74 11.57
C ASP A 138 -18.70 5.80 12.18
N PRO A 139 -18.48 4.61 11.58
CA PRO A 139 -17.49 3.66 12.07
C PRO A 139 -16.08 4.23 11.95
N PRO A 140 -15.12 3.83 12.82
CA PRO A 140 -13.74 4.24 12.71
C PRO A 140 -13.18 3.84 11.33
N PRO A 141 -12.24 4.61 10.76
CA PRO A 141 -11.62 4.28 9.47
C PRO A 141 -11.00 2.89 9.47
N GLU A 142 -10.29 2.53 10.55
CA GLU A 142 -9.74 1.21 10.80
C GLU A 142 -10.82 0.30 11.36
N ASN A 143 -11.42 -0.55 10.55
CA ASN A 143 -12.45 -1.51 10.93
C ASN A 143 -12.41 -2.81 10.12
N PHE A 144 -13.19 -3.80 10.52
CA PHE A 144 -13.17 -5.14 9.93
C PHE A 144 -13.67 -5.21 8.47
N GLU A 145 -14.42 -4.22 7.98
CA GLU A 145 -14.86 -4.16 6.58
C GLU A 145 -13.68 -4.06 5.62
N ARG A 146 -12.54 -3.49 6.07
CA ARG A 146 -11.27 -3.53 5.32
C ARG A 146 -10.91 -4.98 4.98
N MET A 147 -10.94 -5.88 5.96
CA MET A 147 -10.61 -7.29 5.75
C MET A 147 -11.66 -7.99 4.89
N LYS A 148 -12.96 -7.75 5.12
CA LYS A 148 -14.02 -8.33 4.29
C LYS A 148 -13.84 -7.96 2.82
N SER A 149 -13.54 -6.72 2.52
CA SER A 149 -13.34 -6.24 1.16
C SER A 149 -12.12 -6.87 0.46
N LEU A 150 -11.15 -7.38 1.23
CA LEU A 150 -9.95 -8.04 0.71
C LEU A 150 -10.11 -9.56 0.57
N VAL A 151 -10.59 -10.24 1.63
CA VAL A 151 -10.42 -11.69 1.76
C VAL A 151 -11.72 -12.50 1.86
N SER A 152 -12.90 -11.88 1.95
CA SER A 152 -14.16 -12.62 2.06
C SER A 152 -14.40 -13.53 0.86
N PRO A 153 -14.84 -14.78 1.07
CA PRO A 153 -15.20 -15.65 -0.03
C PRO A 153 -16.27 -15.02 -0.92
N GLY A 154 -16.02 -14.96 -2.23
CA GLY A 154 -16.95 -14.43 -3.24
C GLY A 154 -17.02 -12.90 -3.34
N LEU A 155 -16.61 -12.15 -2.34
CA LEU A 155 -16.70 -10.68 -2.28
C LEU A 155 -15.35 -9.97 -2.20
N GLY A 156 -14.30 -10.62 -1.69
CA GLY A 156 -12.98 -10.02 -1.51
C GLY A 156 -12.23 -9.90 -2.81
N ILE A 157 -11.51 -8.78 -3.01
CA ILE A 157 -10.73 -8.52 -4.22
C ILE A 157 -9.66 -9.60 -4.46
N LEU A 158 -9.04 -10.11 -3.41
CA LEU A 158 -8.02 -11.16 -3.47
C LEU A 158 -8.60 -12.57 -3.66
N ARG A 159 -9.92 -12.71 -3.74
CA ARG A 159 -10.65 -13.96 -4.06
C ARG A 159 -11.27 -13.96 -5.45
N THR A 160 -10.95 -12.96 -6.27
CA THR A 160 -11.39 -12.87 -7.67
C THR A 160 -10.71 -13.92 -8.55
N ALA A 161 -11.19 -14.08 -9.78
CA ALA A 161 -10.64 -15.02 -10.76
C ALA A 161 -9.14 -14.79 -11.00
N GLU A 162 -8.68 -13.54 -10.99
CA GLU A 162 -7.27 -13.19 -11.12
C GLU A 162 -6.38 -13.93 -10.11
N PHE A 163 -6.73 -13.87 -8.82
CA PHE A 163 -5.90 -14.48 -7.76
C PHE A 163 -6.18 -15.98 -7.58
N LYS A 164 -7.38 -16.46 -7.97
CA LYS A 164 -7.68 -17.90 -7.98
C LYS A 164 -6.86 -18.66 -9.01
N SER A 165 -6.59 -18.06 -10.16
CA SER A 165 -5.78 -18.65 -11.24
C SER A 165 -4.29 -18.33 -11.13
N SER A 166 -3.90 -17.54 -10.14
CA SER A 166 -2.52 -17.14 -9.90
C SER A 166 -1.79 -18.11 -8.95
N PRO A 167 -0.46 -18.17 -8.96
CA PRO A 167 0.33 -19.02 -8.07
C PRO A 167 0.37 -18.44 -6.66
N VAL A 168 -0.78 -18.48 -5.98
CA VAL A 168 -0.98 -18.01 -4.61
C VAL A 168 -1.24 -19.19 -3.69
N THR A 169 -0.51 -19.24 -2.59
CA THR A 169 -0.75 -20.20 -1.50
C THR A 169 -1.37 -19.49 -0.31
N TRP A 170 -2.58 -19.88 0.06
CA TRP A 170 -3.27 -19.30 1.22
C TRP A 170 -2.92 -20.04 2.49
N SER A 171 -2.70 -19.30 3.58
CA SER A 171 -2.52 -19.81 4.94
C SER A 171 -3.48 -19.15 5.89
N HIS A 172 -4.25 -19.93 6.62
CA HIS A 172 -5.28 -19.48 7.56
C HIS A 172 -5.05 -20.00 8.98
N ASP A 173 -4.45 -21.19 9.12
CA ASP A 173 -4.07 -21.76 10.40
C ASP A 173 -2.69 -21.24 10.79
N ILE A 174 -2.69 -20.08 11.44
CA ILE A 174 -1.46 -19.34 11.77
C ILE A 174 -1.43 -19.17 13.29
N PRO A 175 -0.34 -19.56 13.97
CA PRO A 175 -0.20 -19.38 15.40
C PRO A 175 -0.14 -17.89 15.77
N LYS A 176 -0.49 -17.57 17.03
CA LYS A 176 -0.17 -16.27 17.62
C LYS A 176 1.33 -16.11 17.74
N ALA A 177 1.84 -14.88 17.69
CA ALA A 177 3.23 -14.63 18.00
C ALA A 177 3.55 -15.11 19.43
N ASP A 178 4.72 -15.72 19.58
CA ASP A 178 5.22 -16.05 20.90
C ASP A 178 5.48 -14.75 21.68
N ILE A 179 5.12 -14.77 22.97
CA ILE A 179 5.30 -13.60 23.81
C ILE A 179 6.77 -13.18 23.92
N ALA A 180 7.72 -14.11 23.83
CA ALA A 180 9.15 -13.81 23.83
C ALA A 180 9.55 -12.99 22.61
N ASP A 181 8.95 -13.24 21.43
CA ASP A 181 9.21 -12.49 20.21
C ASP A 181 8.56 -11.09 20.28
N VAL A 182 7.37 -10.99 20.87
CA VAL A 182 6.69 -9.70 21.13
C VAL A 182 7.54 -8.84 22.09
N LEU A 183 8.06 -9.43 23.17
CA LEU A 183 8.86 -8.73 24.18
C LEU A 183 10.26 -8.35 23.71
N ARG A 184 10.70 -8.90 22.56
CA ARG A 184 11.93 -8.44 21.91
C ARG A 184 11.78 -7.01 21.36
N ILE A 185 10.56 -6.62 21.05
CA ILE A 185 10.21 -5.30 20.52
C ILE A 185 9.55 -4.43 21.60
N HIS A 186 8.51 -4.94 22.23
CA HIS A 186 7.70 -4.17 23.17
C HIS A 186 8.12 -4.41 24.63
N ASP A 187 7.91 -3.42 25.47
CA ASP A 187 8.13 -3.53 26.91
C ASP A 187 7.03 -4.35 27.58
N VAL A 188 7.40 -5.19 28.53
CA VAL A 188 6.48 -6.04 29.26
C VAL A 188 5.34 -5.23 29.89
N ALA A 189 5.63 -4.05 30.44
CA ALA A 189 4.64 -3.19 31.06
C ALA A 189 3.57 -2.71 30.06
N TYR A 190 3.98 -2.41 28.82
CA TYR A 190 3.05 -2.06 27.75
C TYR A 190 2.18 -3.24 27.33
N VAL A 191 2.78 -4.40 27.09
CA VAL A 191 2.06 -5.62 26.68
C VAL A 191 1.05 -6.04 27.74
N GLU A 192 1.42 -6.03 29.01
CA GLU A 192 0.51 -6.36 30.13
C GLU A 192 -0.60 -5.31 30.32
N LYS A 193 -0.29 -4.03 30.09
CA LYS A 193 -1.29 -2.96 30.05
C LYS A 193 -2.32 -3.22 28.95
N LEU A 194 -1.87 -3.48 27.72
CA LEU A 194 -2.74 -3.76 26.58
C LEU A 194 -3.64 -4.96 26.84
N LYS A 195 -3.07 -6.08 27.28
CA LYS A 195 -3.80 -7.30 27.67
C LYS A 195 -4.83 -7.03 28.76
N THR A 196 -4.45 -6.28 29.78
CA THR A 196 -5.33 -5.95 30.91
C THR A 196 -6.50 -5.06 30.47
N LEU A 197 -6.23 -4.05 29.65
CA LEU A 197 -7.27 -3.16 29.12
C LEU A 197 -8.27 -3.93 28.26
N CYS A 198 -7.80 -4.74 27.32
CA CYS A 198 -8.68 -5.58 26.50
C CYS A 198 -9.53 -6.54 27.36
N GLY A 199 -8.92 -7.18 28.37
CA GLY A 199 -9.64 -8.09 29.29
C GLY A 199 -10.72 -7.42 30.15
N ARG A 200 -10.64 -6.08 30.31
CA ARG A 200 -11.65 -5.30 31.05
C ARG A 200 -12.80 -4.80 30.18
N VAL A 201 -12.66 -4.85 28.86
CA VAL A 201 -13.74 -4.43 27.94
C VAL A 201 -14.94 -5.38 28.14
N PRO A 202 -16.12 -4.89 28.52
CA PRO A 202 -17.32 -5.71 28.64
C PRO A 202 -17.74 -6.28 27.27
N ILE A 203 -18.54 -7.36 27.29
CA ILE A 203 -19.09 -7.94 26.06
C ILE A 203 -20.05 -6.94 25.39
N ASP A 204 -20.89 -6.29 26.23
CA ASP A 204 -21.84 -5.28 25.77
C ASP A 204 -21.46 -3.94 26.40
N VAL A 205 -20.72 -3.10 25.66
CA VAL A 205 -20.32 -1.78 26.14
C VAL A 205 -21.31 -0.73 25.67
N PRO A 206 -21.94 0.04 26.59
CA PRO A 206 -22.74 1.19 26.22
C PRO A 206 -21.87 2.22 25.45
N ALA A 207 -22.45 2.85 24.45
CA ALA A 207 -21.70 3.80 23.58
C ALA A 207 -21.04 4.95 24.37
N GLU A 208 -21.64 5.36 25.48
CA GLU A 208 -21.16 6.40 26.39
C GLU A 208 -19.93 6.00 27.22
N GLU A 209 -19.65 4.71 27.36
CA GLU A 209 -18.56 4.19 28.18
C GLU A 209 -17.32 3.80 27.30
N LEU A 210 -17.45 3.80 25.99
CA LEU A 210 -16.41 3.33 25.07
C LEU A 210 -15.07 4.08 25.18
N SER A 211 -15.10 5.37 25.54
CA SER A 211 -13.88 6.17 25.73
C SER A 211 -12.98 5.66 26.85
N ALA A 212 -13.54 4.94 27.82
CA ALA A 212 -12.78 4.35 28.91
C ALA A 212 -11.86 3.20 28.46
N TYR A 213 -12.10 2.66 27.25
CA TYR A 213 -11.36 1.53 26.68
C TYR A 213 -10.54 1.93 25.44
N CYS A 214 -10.24 3.20 25.26
CA CYS A 214 -9.35 3.70 24.22
C CYS A 214 -7.92 3.87 24.75
N LEU A 215 -6.94 3.61 23.91
CA LEU A 215 -5.53 3.92 24.20
C LEU A 215 -5.25 5.42 24.02
N ASP A 216 -5.94 6.03 23.07
CA ASP A 216 -5.94 7.46 22.74
C ASP A 216 -7.26 7.86 22.04
N ALA A 217 -7.30 9.05 21.44
CA ALA A 217 -8.54 9.62 20.90
C ALA A 217 -9.15 8.81 19.73
N ASP A 218 -8.35 8.02 19.01
CA ASP A 218 -8.76 7.31 17.80
C ASP A 218 -8.38 5.80 17.78
N THR A 219 -7.68 5.31 18.82
CA THR A 219 -7.30 3.90 18.96
C THR A 219 -8.11 3.23 20.04
N ALA A 220 -9.30 2.76 19.66
CA ALA A 220 -10.21 2.04 20.55
C ALA A 220 -9.86 0.55 20.63
N LEU A 221 -10.20 -0.06 21.77
CA LEU A 221 -10.00 -1.48 22.03
C LEU A 221 -11.34 -2.22 22.10
N SER A 222 -11.33 -3.47 21.67
CA SER A 222 -12.32 -4.48 21.99
C SER A 222 -11.72 -5.56 22.88
N ARG A 223 -12.55 -6.44 23.39
CA ARG A 223 -12.11 -7.57 24.24
C ARG A 223 -11.06 -8.43 23.53
N ASP A 224 -11.22 -8.64 22.23
CA ASP A 224 -10.41 -9.54 21.42
C ASP A 224 -9.24 -8.83 20.70
N SER A 225 -9.09 -7.51 20.92
CA SER A 225 -8.04 -6.70 20.24
C SER A 225 -6.62 -7.19 20.54
N TYR A 226 -6.34 -7.61 21.77
CA TYR A 226 -5.03 -8.15 22.13
C TYR A 226 -4.73 -9.45 21.41
N GLU A 227 -5.71 -10.34 21.33
CA GLU A 227 -5.58 -11.62 20.64
C GLU A 227 -5.42 -11.44 19.14
N ALA A 228 -6.18 -10.52 18.55
CA ALA A 228 -6.06 -10.15 17.14
C ALA A 228 -4.67 -9.55 16.83
N ALA A 229 -4.12 -8.70 17.71
CA ALA A 229 -2.78 -8.14 17.56
C ALA A 229 -1.70 -9.25 17.64
N LEU A 230 -1.82 -10.21 18.54
CA LEU A 230 -0.91 -11.37 18.59
C LEU A 230 -1.00 -12.23 17.32
N ARG A 231 -2.20 -12.38 16.74
CA ARG A 231 -2.37 -13.06 15.44
C ARG A 231 -1.76 -12.27 14.29
N ALA A 232 -1.91 -10.95 14.30
CA ALA A 232 -1.29 -10.10 13.27
C ALA A 232 0.23 -10.25 13.27
N ALA A 233 0.87 -10.16 14.42
CA ALA A 233 2.31 -10.39 14.57
C ALA A 233 2.70 -11.83 14.21
N GLY A 234 1.93 -12.84 14.66
CA GLY A 234 2.14 -14.25 14.33
C GLY A 234 2.05 -14.55 12.83
N ASN A 235 1.19 -13.83 12.10
CA ASN A 235 1.15 -13.90 10.63
C ASN A 235 2.50 -13.53 10.01
N VAL A 236 3.13 -12.47 10.51
CA VAL A 236 4.42 -12.02 9.97
C VAL A 236 5.53 -13.01 10.30
N CYS A 237 5.55 -13.57 11.52
CA CYS A 237 6.47 -14.64 11.90
C CYS A 237 6.30 -15.89 11.00
N ALA A 238 5.06 -16.32 10.76
CA ALA A 238 4.76 -17.44 9.86
C ALA A 238 5.14 -17.15 8.39
N ALA A 239 5.08 -15.89 7.95
CA ALA A 239 5.59 -15.51 6.65
C ALA A 239 7.12 -15.62 6.57
N VAL A 240 7.82 -15.25 7.64
CA VAL A 240 9.28 -15.47 7.76
C VAL A 240 9.61 -16.96 7.64
N ASP A 241 8.88 -17.82 8.38
CA ASP A 241 9.08 -19.28 8.30
C ASP A 241 8.98 -19.82 6.88
N LYS A 242 8.03 -19.29 6.09
CA LYS A 242 7.83 -19.72 4.69
C LYS A 242 8.91 -19.21 3.74
N VAL A 243 9.38 -17.99 3.94
CA VAL A 243 10.27 -17.29 3.00
C VAL A 243 11.74 -17.52 3.32
N ALA A 244 12.10 -17.81 4.59
CA ALA A 244 13.49 -17.98 5.02
C ALA A 244 14.16 -19.26 4.51
N TRP A 245 13.40 -20.36 4.29
CA TRP A 245 13.90 -21.68 3.89
C TRP A 245 14.21 -21.81 2.39
N LEU A 246 14.70 -20.77 1.74
CA LEU A 246 15.08 -20.81 0.33
C LEU A 246 16.48 -21.44 0.14
N GLU A 247 16.62 -22.73 0.35
CA GLU A 247 17.76 -23.51 -0.15
C GLU A 247 17.48 -23.92 -1.59
N GLY A 248 17.76 -23.02 -2.53
CA GLY A 248 17.50 -23.22 -3.95
C GLY A 248 16.03 -23.00 -4.35
N VAL A 249 15.81 -22.59 -5.59
CA VAL A 249 14.46 -22.39 -6.14
C VAL A 249 13.92 -23.73 -6.62
N VAL A 250 13.11 -24.38 -5.81
CA VAL A 250 12.42 -25.64 -6.14
C VAL A 250 10.95 -25.36 -6.40
N ALA A 251 10.32 -26.13 -7.28
CA ALA A 251 8.87 -26.07 -7.48
C ALA A 251 8.13 -26.23 -6.14
N GLY A 252 7.15 -25.34 -5.88
CA GLY A 252 6.41 -25.26 -4.61
C GLY A 252 6.97 -24.26 -3.58
N THR A 253 8.13 -23.64 -3.84
CA THR A 253 8.75 -22.65 -2.94
C THR A 253 7.94 -21.36 -2.89
N THR A 254 7.70 -20.87 -1.68
CA THR A 254 7.14 -19.52 -1.43
C THR A 254 8.27 -18.50 -1.41
N ARG A 255 8.39 -17.65 -2.45
CA ARG A 255 9.49 -16.68 -2.57
C ARG A 255 9.22 -15.35 -1.88
N ASN A 256 7.97 -14.96 -1.81
CA ASN A 256 7.53 -13.76 -1.12
C ASN A 256 6.17 -13.99 -0.48
N ALA A 257 5.78 -13.10 0.41
CA ALA A 257 4.53 -13.24 1.14
C ALA A 257 3.82 -11.89 1.32
N PHE A 258 2.50 -11.93 1.40
CA PHE A 258 1.65 -10.83 1.80
C PHE A 258 0.87 -11.20 3.05
N CYS A 259 1.16 -10.54 4.15
CA CYS A 259 0.47 -10.65 5.43
C CYS A 259 -0.72 -9.68 5.44
N ILE A 260 -1.92 -10.23 5.29
CA ILE A 260 -3.17 -9.47 5.25
C ILE A 260 -3.69 -9.42 6.68
N VAL A 261 -3.14 -8.49 7.46
CA VAL A 261 -3.31 -8.42 8.91
C VAL A 261 -4.10 -7.19 9.35
N ARG A 262 -4.65 -7.27 10.55
CA ARG A 262 -5.31 -6.22 11.29
C ARG A 262 -5.31 -6.61 12.78
N PRO A 263 -5.06 -5.66 13.71
CA PRO A 263 -4.75 -4.24 13.53
C PRO A 263 -3.40 -3.97 12.85
N PRO A 264 -3.17 -2.74 12.32
CA PRO A 264 -1.87 -2.32 11.82
C PRO A 264 -0.82 -2.20 12.93
N GLY A 265 0.44 -1.91 12.56
CA GLY A 265 1.52 -1.97 13.56
C GLY A 265 2.56 -0.86 13.51
N HIS A 266 2.78 -0.16 12.40
CA HIS A 266 3.96 0.67 12.18
C HIS A 266 4.08 1.91 13.09
N HIS A 267 3.00 2.35 13.74
CA HIS A 267 3.01 3.42 14.76
C HIS A 267 3.29 2.93 16.18
N ALA A 268 3.24 1.63 16.44
CA ALA A 268 3.48 1.09 17.77
C ALA A 268 4.98 1.00 18.09
N GLY A 269 5.48 1.89 18.94
CA GLY A 269 6.83 1.84 19.48
C GLY A 269 6.99 0.84 20.62
N PRO A 270 8.17 0.75 21.27
CA PRO A 270 8.44 -0.19 22.36
C PRO A 270 7.46 -0.10 23.54
N VAL A 271 6.98 1.11 23.84
CA VAL A 271 5.99 1.38 24.89
C VAL A 271 4.59 1.71 24.35
N GLY A 272 4.34 1.38 23.09
CA GLY A 272 3.13 1.70 22.35
C GLY A 272 3.27 3.03 21.64
N LYS A 273 2.63 4.10 22.14
CA LYS A 273 2.65 5.41 21.51
C LYS A 273 4.07 6.02 21.47
N VAL A 274 4.34 6.76 20.40
CA VAL A 274 5.57 7.51 20.20
C VAL A 274 5.26 9.00 20.22
N THR A 275 6.09 9.78 20.89
CA THR A 275 5.98 11.25 20.98
C THR A 275 7.02 11.93 20.10
N CYS A 276 6.73 13.14 19.65
CA CYS A 276 7.67 13.99 18.93
C CYS A 276 7.47 15.47 19.32
N ASP A 277 8.29 16.37 18.76
CA ASP A 277 8.19 17.80 19.07
C ASP A 277 6.85 18.42 18.66
N HIS A 278 6.23 17.90 17.59
CA HIS A 278 4.94 18.36 17.10
C HIS A 278 3.74 17.60 17.70
N ASP A 279 3.99 16.48 18.38
CA ASP A 279 3.00 15.73 19.16
C ASP A 279 3.63 15.15 20.45
N ARG A 280 3.60 15.96 21.51
CA ARG A 280 4.14 15.57 22.82
C ARG A 280 3.26 14.61 23.60
N VAL A 281 2.02 14.46 23.23
CA VAL A 281 1.10 13.48 23.83
C VAL A 281 1.33 12.11 23.24
N GLY A 282 1.60 12.06 21.93
CA GLY A 282 1.73 10.87 21.12
C GLY A 282 0.39 10.17 20.90
N SER A 283 0.34 9.34 19.88
CA SER A 283 -0.81 8.50 19.59
C SER A 283 -0.38 7.12 19.10
N HIS A 284 -1.34 6.20 19.02
CA HIS A 284 -1.12 4.85 18.56
C HIS A 284 -1.42 4.68 17.06
N GLY A 285 -2.15 5.60 16.42
CA GLY A 285 -2.52 5.53 15.01
C GLY A 285 -3.17 4.19 14.63
N PHE A 286 -4.11 3.71 15.43
CA PHE A 286 -4.78 2.42 15.30
C PHE A 286 -3.89 1.19 15.59
N CYS A 287 -2.58 1.36 15.84
CA CYS A 287 -1.60 0.29 15.99
C CYS A 287 -1.53 -0.19 17.43
N LEU A 288 -1.45 -1.52 17.62
CA LEU A 288 -1.36 -2.14 18.96
C LEU A 288 0.01 -2.80 19.17
N LEU A 289 0.46 -3.68 18.29
CA LEU A 289 1.79 -4.28 18.29
C LEU A 289 2.47 -4.00 16.95
N ASN A 290 3.77 -3.78 16.95
CA ASN A 290 4.51 -3.51 15.72
C ASN A 290 4.78 -4.81 14.95
N ASN A 291 3.87 -5.15 14.05
CA ASN A 291 3.88 -6.42 13.32
C ASN A 291 5.17 -6.61 12.53
N VAL A 292 5.63 -5.55 11.82
CA VAL A 292 6.83 -5.59 10.98
C VAL A 292 8.08 -5.73 11.84
N ALA A 293 8.22 -4.93 12.90
CA ALA A 293 9.39 -5.00 13.78
C ALA A 293 9.49 -6.36 14.51
N ILE A 294 8.34 -6.93 14.94
CA ILE A 294 8.30 -8.28 15.54
C ILE A 294 8.77 -9.31 14.52
N GLY A 295 8.23 -9.30 13.29
CA GLY A 295 8.65 -10.21 12.22
C GLY A 295 10.12 -10.05 11.84
N ALA A 296 10.63 -8.82 11.76
CA ALA A 296 12.02 -8.53 11.44
C ALA A 296 12.97 -9.02 12.54
N SER A 297 12.62 -8.77 13.81
CA SER A 297 13.41 -9.28 14.95
C SER A 297 13.36 -10.80 15.05
N TYR A 298 12.22 -11.42 14.76
CA TYR A 298 12.03 -12.85 14.66
C TYR A 298 12.94 -13.46 13.58
N ALA A 299 12.92 -12.91 12.36
CA ALA A 299 13.78 -13.36 11.27
C ALA A 299 15.26 -13.33 11.66
N ARG A 300 15.69 -12.22 12.24
CA ARG A 300 17.07 -12.01 12.65
C ARG A 300 17.51 -12.93 13.80
N SER A 301 16.60 -13.21 14.73
CA SER A 301 16.90 -14.04 15.91
C SER A 301 16.94 -15.52 15.58
N HIS A 302 16.02 -16.01 14.75
CA HIS A 302 15.79 -17.44 14.53
C HIS A 302 16.45 -18.00 13.28
N PHE A 303 16.75 -17.17 12.25
CA PHE A 303 17.18 -17.65 10.93
C PHE A 303 18.63 -17.28 10.56
N LYS A 304 19.49 -17.09 11.56
CA LYS A 304 20.93 -16.88 11.32
C LYS A 304 21.58 -18.02 10.55
N ALA A 305 21.23 -19.26 10.89
CA ALA A 305 21.77 -20.47 10.24
C ALA A 305 21.33 -20.58 8.78
N GLN A 306 20.19 -19.98 8.41
CA GLN A 306 19.67 -19.88 7.05
C GLN A 306 20.19 -18.64 6.29
N GLY A 307 21.19 -17.96 6.85
CA GLY A 307 21.82 -16.80 6.23
C GLY A 307 21.03 -15.49 6.35
N ILE A 308 20.01 -15.41 7.22
CA ILE A 308 19.27 -14.17 7.44
C ILE A 308 19.99 -13.33 8.50
N ASN A 309 20.79 -12.37 8.06
CA ASN A 309 21.57 -11.47 8.90
C ASN A 309 21.17 -10.01 8.72
N LYS A 310 21.04 -9.52 7.49
CA LYS A 310 20.69 -8.16 7.18
C LYS A 310 19.22 -8.05 6.84
N ILE A 311 18.50 -7.18 7.53
CA ILE A 311 17.07 -6.93 7.34
C ILE A 311 16.86 -5.50 6.85
N ALA A 312 16.08 -5.35 5.80
CA ALA A 312 15.59 -4.04 5.38
C ALA A 312 14.08 -3.93 5.60
N ILE A 313 13.64 -2.77 6.07
CA ILE A 313 12.23 -2.40 6.22
C ILE A 313 12.01 -1.13 5.39
N LEU A 314 11.11 -1.19 4.39
CA LEU A 314 10.66 -0.06 3.61
C LEU A 314 9.19 0.20 3.94
N ASP A 315 8.91 1.34 4.54
CA ASP A 315 7.58 1.81 4.88
C ASP A 315 7.11 2.84 3.84
N PHE A 316 6.00 2.55 3.15
CA PHE A 316 5.40 3.45 2.17
C PHE A 316 3.96 3.83 2.51
N ASP A 317 3.52 3.57 3.75
CA ASP A 317 2.33 4.21 4.29
C ASP A 317 2.44 5.73 4.15
N VAL A 318 1.33 6.43 4.00
CA VAL A 318 1.38 7.89 3.87
C VAL A 318 1.78 8.57 5.18
N HIS A 319 1.65 7.86 6.30
CA HIS A 319 2.06 8.33 7.62
C HIS A 319 3.45 7.79 7.96
N HIS A 320 4.24 8.56 8.69
CA HIS A 320 5.55 8.14 9.16
C HIS A 320 5.46 6.92 10.06
N GLY A 321 6.20 5.86 9.76
CA GLY A 321 6.31 4.66 10.60
C GLY A 321 7.13 4.91 11.89
N ASN A 322 6.71 5.90 12.68
CA ASN A 322 7.43 6.37 13.87
C ASN A 322 7.62 5.30 14.93
N GLY A 323 6.67 4.36 15.05
CA GLY A 323 6.81 3.23 15.96
C GLY A 323 7.92 2.26 15.53
N THR A 324 8.01 1.95 14.25
CA THR A 324 9.08 1.11 13.70
C THR A 324 10.43 1.79 13.84
N GLU A 325 10.52 3.09 13.52
CA GLU A 325 11.73 3.87 13.74
C GLU A 325 12.20 3.82 15.20
N GLU A 326 11.29 4.04 16.15
CA GLU A 326 11.64 4.02 17.58
C GLU A 326 12.11 2.64 18.03
N CYS A 327 11.51 1.55 17.55
CA CYS A 327 11.99 0.19 17.81
C CYS A 327 13.43 -0.02 17.31
N ILE A 328 13.79 0.55 16.16
CA ILE A 328 15.12 0.45 15.58
C ILE A 328 16.11 1.35 16.32
N ARG A 329 15.68 2.54 16.76
CA ARG A 329 16.51 3.43 17.57
C ARG A 329 16.93 2.80 18.90
N HIS A 330 16.15 1.86 19.44
CA HIS A 330 16.49 1.09 20.63
C HIS A 330 17.53 -0.02 20.41
N LEU A 331 17.99 -0.24 19.19
CA LEU A 331 19.14 -1.12 18.90
C LEU A 331 20.46 -0.53 19.41
N VAL A 332 20.50 0.77 19.65
CA VAL A 332 21.65 1.48 20.26
C VAL A 332 21.33 1.79 21.71
N HIS A 333 22.32 1.61 22.55
CA HIS A 333 22.18 2.02 23.95
C HIS A 333 22.03 3.54 24.05
N ARG A 334 20.89 3.98 24.54
CA ARG A 334 20.55 5.39 24.74
C ARG A 334 20.29 5.66 26.20
N VAL A 335 20.75 6.81 26.64
CA VAL A 335 20.48 7.32 27.99
C VAL A 335 19.62 8.57 27.81
N GLN A 336 18.44 8.55 28.40
CA GLN A 336 17.54 9.69 28.38
C GLN A 336 17.35 10.19 29.82
N ASP A 337 17.64 11.44 30.01
CA ASP A 337 17.41 12.14 31.28
C ASP A 337 16.06 12.85 31.19
N VAL A 338 15.06 12.33 31.91
CA VAL A 338 13.68 12.87 31.94
C VAL A 338 13.52 13.71 33.19
N PRO A 339 13.43 15.03 33.10
CA PRO A 339 13.17 15.88 34.27
C PRO A 339 11.76 15.63 34.78
N PHE A 340 11.60 15.60 36.09
CA PHE A 340 10.30 15.56 36.73
C PHE A 340 10.23 16.63 37.81
N GLU A 341 9.05 17.14 38.03
CA GLU A 341 8.73 18.10 39.07
C GLU A 341 7.43 17.69 39.76
N THR A 342 7.46 17.66 41.08
CA THR A 342 6.30 17.45 41.92
C THR A 342 6.15 18.62 42.88
N PRO A 343 5.02 18.81 43.57
CA PRO A 343 4.92 19.88 44.60
C PRO A 343 5.96 19.83 45.71
N PHE A 344 6.67 18.71 45.85
CA PHE A 344 7.58 18.47 46.96
C PHE A 344 9.04 18.27 46.54
N VAL A 345 9.28 17.87 45.30
CA VAL A 345 10.65 17.55 44.81
C VAL A 345 10.71 17.67 43.29
N SER A 346 11.81 18.18 42.79
CA SER A 346 12.20 18.11 41.40
C SER A 346 13.48 17.29 41.25
N GLY A 347 13.61 16.64 40.09
CA GLY A 347 14.78 15.82 39.83
C GLY A 347 14.82 15.36 38.36
N THR A 348 15.76 14.52 38.08
CA THR A 348 15.93 13.90 36.78
C THR A 348 15.92 12.38 36.94
N HIS A 349 15.01 11.74 36.19
CA HIS A 349 15.00 10.28 36.09
C HIS A 349 15.80 9.86 34.87
N ARG A 350 16.85 9.09 35.09
CA ARG A 350 17.70 8.55 34.02
C ARG A 350 17.18 7.21 33.59
N THR A 351 16.74 7.13 32.34
CA THR A 351 16.28 5.89 31.70
C THR A 351 17.33 5.38 30.74
N HIS A 352 17.51 4.07 30.72
CA HIS A 352 18.34 3.39 29.76
C HIS A 352 17.47 2.64 28.78
N GLN A 353 17.64 2.93 27.49
CA GLN A 353 16.89 2.33 26.40
C GLN A 353 17.85 1.49 25.57
N TYR A 354 17.66 0.18 25.57
CA TYR A 354 18.41 -0.76 24.74
C TYR A 354 17.63 -2.05 24.61
N LYS A 355 17.25 -2.37 23.38
CA LYS A 355 16.51 -3.58 23.03
C LYS A 355 17.10 -4.22 21.78
N PRO A 356 18.22 -4.94 21.89
CA PRO A 356 18.79 -5.64 20.74
C PRO A 356 17.85 -6.75 20.29
N TRP A 357 17.76 -6.96 18.99
CA TRP A 357 17.00 -8.06 18.42
C TRP A 357 17.75 -9.40 18.53
N ARG A 358 19.08 -9.34 18.40
CA ARG A 358 19.97 -10.50 18.52
C ARG A 358 21.28 -10.15 19.24
N SER A 359 21.95 -9.08 18.84
CA SER A 359 23.26 -8.68 19.34
C SER A 359 23.57 -7.21 19.03
N GLU A 360 24.68 -6.70 19.49
CA GLU A 360 25.18 -5.35 19.18
C GLU A 360 25.37 -5.12 17.67
N GLU A 361 25.56 -6.19 16.88
CA GLU A 361 25.67 -6.11 15.42
C GLU A 361 24.35 -5.69 14.74
N ASP A 362 23.23 -5.64 15.47
CA ASP A 362 21.92 -5.24 14.90
C ASP A 362 21.98 -3.85 14.29
N VAL A 363 22.75 -2.95 14.88
CA VAL A 363 22.93 -1.56 14.43
C VAL A 363 23.36 -1.48 12.96
N SER A 364 24.31 -2.32 12.55
CA SER A 364 24.82 -2.34 11.17
C SER A 364 24.04 -3.27 10.22
N ASN A 365 23.09 -4.03 10.75
CA ASN A 365 22.39 -5.07 10.03
C ASN A 365 20.88 -4.82 9.89
N VAL A 366 20.41 -3.64 10.29
CA VAL A 366 19.03 -3.21 10.11
C VAL A 366 19.01 -1.89 9.32
N PHE A 367 18.21 -1.89 8.25
CA PHE A 367 17.94 -0.73 7.42
C PHE A 367 16.46 -0.40 7.54
N PHE A 368 16.13 0.85 7.80
CA PHE A 368 14.76 1.36 7.78
C PHE A 368 14.67 2.58 6.89
N CYS A 369 13.64 2.61 6.06
CA CYS A 369 13.27 3.80 5.30
C CYS A 369 11.76 3.99 5.36
N SER A 370 11.32 5.20 5.69
CA SER A 370 9.92 5.62 5.61
C SER A 370 9.78 6.78 4.65
N ILE A 371 8.84 6.65 3.68
CA ILE A 371 8.51 7.72 2.73
C ILE A 371 7.04 8.12 2.90
N HIS A 372 6.79 9.32 3.41
CA HIS A 372 5.50 9.73 3.95
C HIS A 372 5.22 11.22 3.74
N GLY A 373 4.00 11.64 4.03
CA GLY A 373 3.65 13.06 4.10
C GLY A 373 4.25 13.71 5.35
N TYR A 374 4.70 14.97 5.24
CA TYR A 374 5.32 15.69 6.36
C TYR A 374 5.05 17.19 6.31
N GLY A 375 4.99 17.79 7.48
CA GLY A 375 4.88 19.24 7.65
C GLY A 375 3.44 19.75 7.64
N PRO A 376 3.26 21.06 7.80
CA PRO A 376 1.94 21.71 7.78
C PRO A 376 1.41 21.83 6.34
N LYS A 377 0.09 21.80 6.19
CA LYS A 377 -0.57 21.99 4.88
C LYS A 377 -0.35 23.39 4.30
N ASP A 378 -0.26 24.39 5.16
CA ASP A 378 0.16 25.75 4.81
C ASP A 378 1.47 26.08 5.51
N PRO A 379 2.62 26.07 4.81
CA PRO A 379 3.91 26.40 5.39
C PRO A 379 4.03 27.84 5.94
N LYS A 380 3.10 28.72 5.57
CA LYS A 380 3.06 30.11 6.05
C LYS A 380 2.26 30.28 7.32
N GLN A 381 1.54 29.23 7.74
CA GLN A 381 0.75 29.29 8.95
C GLN A 381 1.67 29.16 10.18
N GLU A 382 1.80 30.22 10.95
CA GLU A 382 2.50 30.20 12.22
C GLU A 382 1.58 29.62 13.30
N PHE A 383 2.10 28.69 14.08
CA PHE A 383 1.41 28.08 15.21
C PHE A 383 2.07 28.53 16.51
N PRO A 384 1.32 28.97 17.53
CA PRO A 384 1.88 29.24 18.84
C PRO A 384 2.57 27.99 19.41
N PRO A 385 3.67 28.14 20.15
CA PRO A 385 4.35 27.02 20.80
C PRO A 385 3.37 26.17 21.62
N GLY A 386 3.35 24.85 21.36
CA GLY A 386 2.46 23.90 22.04
C GLY A 386 1.07 23.72 21.39
N GLN A 387 0.74 24.41 20.32
CA GLN A 387 -0.53 24.26 19.58
C GLN A 387 -0.39 23.51 18.24
N TYR A 388 0.58 22.62 18.15
CA TYR A 388 0.86 21.89 16.90
C TYR A 388 -0.07 20.71 16.63
N ALA A 389 -0.79 20.23 17.65
CA ALA A 389 -1.70 19.11 17.50
C ALA A 389 -2.79 19.41 16.45
N GLY A 390 -2.81 18.64 15.38
CA GLY A 390 -3.74 18.80 14.25
C GLY A 390 -3.33 19.82 13.19
N ALA A 391 -2.20 20.53 13.35
CA ALA A 391 -1.69 21.48 12.37
C ALA A 391 -0.66 20.85 11.43
N TRP A 392 0.09 19.88 11.94
CA TRP A 392 1.05 19.07 11.19
C TRP A 392 0.39 17.80 10.69
N PHE A 393 0.89 17.32 9.55
CA PHE A 393 0.48 16.01 9.05
C PHE A 393 0.88 14.92 10.08
N TYR A 394 -0.05 14.04 10.40
CA TYR A 394 0.14 12.99 11.39
C TYR A 394 1.31 12.07 11.01
N PRO A 395 2.15 11.59 11.94
CA PRO A 395 2.16 11.87 13.39
C PRO A 395 2.99 13.11 13.79
N GLY A 396 3.43 13.93 12.85
CA GLY A 396 4.23 15.13 13.10
C GLY A 396 5.74 14.89 13.21
N SER A 397 6.19 13.65 13.07
CA SER A 397 7.59 13.22 13.01
C SER A 397 7.99 12.79 11.60
N GLY A 398 9.27 12.48 11.38
CA GLY A 398 9.78 11.98 10.11
C GLY A 398 10.24 13.08 9.15
N GLU A 399 10.84 14.15 9.68
CA GLU A 399 11.56 15.10 8.83
C GLU A 399 12.61 14.37 7.99
N SER A 400 12.78 14.82 6.73
CA SER A 400 13.73 14.18 5.82
C SER A 400 15.14 14.16 6.40
N THR A 401 15.74 12.97 6.40
CA THR A 401 17.08 12.75 6.93
C THR A 401 17.97 12.11 5.88
N ASP A 402 19.24 12.51 5.86
CA ASP A 402 20.25 11.81 5.10
C ASP A 402 20.64 10.48 5.77
N LYS A 403 21.21 9.58 4.98
CA LYS A 403 21.81 8.36 5.52
C LYS A 403 22.84 8.70 6.61
N PRO A 404 22.78 8.07 7.80
CA PRO A 404 23.78 8.28 8.83
C PRO A 404 25.19 7.96 8.32
N THR A 405 26.12 8.84 8.60
CA THR A 405 27.55 8.63 8.31
C THR A 405 28.25 7.85 9.41
N ASP A 406 27.67 7.83 10.61
CA ASP A 406 28.18 7.12 11.77
C ASP A 406 27.76 5.64 11.69
N LYS A 407 28.76 4.75 11.73
CA LYS A 407 28.56 3.30 11.68
C LYS A 407 27.96 2.71 12.96
N ASP A 408 28.03 3.47 14.05
CA ASP A 408 27.48 3.09 15.36
C ASP A 408 26.01 3.50 15.50
N GLN A 409 25.40 4.01 14.43
CA GLN A 409 23.98 4.34 14.35
C GLN A 409 23.27 3.44 13.33
N PRO A 410 22.03 3.02 13.60
CA PRO A 410 21.25 2.26 12.62
C PRO A 410 20.94 3.10 11.39
N ILE A 411 20.80 2.45 10.24
CA ILE A 411 20.43 3.14 9.00
C ILE A 411 18.93 3.45 9.07
N ILE A 412 18.62 4.70 9.36
CA ILE A 412 17.26 5.25 9.37
C ILE A 412 17.21 6.38 8.36
N ILE A 413 16.34 6.26 7.35
CA ILE A 413 16.15 7.25 6.31
C ILE A 413 14.68 7.65 6.29
N ASN A 414 14.42 8.91 6.60
CA ASN A 414 13.10 9.51 6.46
C ASN A 414 13.02 10.37 5.21
N VAL A 415 11.94 10.23 4.47
CA VAL A 415 11.60 11.06 3.31
C VAL A 415 10.26 11.71 3.58
N GLY A 416 10.29 12.84 4.24
CA GLY A 416 9.11 13.66 4.54
C GLY A 416 8.71 14.51 3.33
N LEU A 417 7.63 14.18 2.68
CA LEU A 417 7.12 14.89 1.50
C LEU A 417 6.16 16.00 1.93
N PRO A 418 6.45 17.27 1.62
CA PRO A 418 5.57 18.37 1.97
C PRO A 418 4.29 18.33 1.14
N TYR A 419 3.23 18.98 1.65
CA TYR A 419 2.00 19.14 0.90
C TYR A 419 2.24 19.87 -0.43
N GLN A 420 1.83 19.26 -1.53
CA GLN A 420 1.95 19.83 -2.88
C GLN A 420 0.69 19.57 -3.70
N ARG A 421 0.24 20.60 -4.42
CA ARG A 421 -0.95 20.48 -5.27
C ARG A 421 -0.66 19.69 -6.55
N GLY A 422 -1.67 18.96 -7.00
CA GLY A 422 -1.60 18.22 -8.28
C GLY A 422 -0.83 16.91 -8.16
N ASN A 423 0.09 16.66 -9.09
CA ASN A 423 0.87 15.42 -9.16
C ASN A 423 2.33 15.58 -8.71
N LEU A 424 2.71 16.74 -8.17
CA LEU A 424 4.11 17.04 -7.85
C LEU A 424 4.66 16.13 -6.74
N ALA A 425 3.89 15.96 -5.65
CA ALA A 425 4.32 15.09 -4.56
C ALA A 425 4.43 13.62 -5.01
N ARG A 426 3.51 13.14 -5.88
CA ARG A 426 3.57 11.82 -6.48
C ARG A 426 4.81 11.64 -7.37
N GLN A 427 5.16 12.65 -8.18
CA GLN A 427 6.37 12.63 -9.02
C GLN A 427 7.63 12.60 -8.16
N GLU A 428 7.67 13.40 -7.10
CA GLU A 428 8.78 13.42 -6.15
C GLU A 428 8.91 12.09 -5.41
N TRP A 429 7.80 11.49 -4.95
CA TRP A 429 7.78 10.17 -4.34
C TRP A 429 8.43 9.10 -5.25
N ARG A 430 8.06 9.07 -6.54
CA ARG A 430 8.68 8.14 -7.50
C ARG A 430 10.15 8.45 -7.75
N ARG A 431 10.49 9.74 -7.88
CA ARG A 431 11.87 10.18 -8.09
C ARG A 431 12.78 9.73 -6.95
N VAL A 432 12.41 10.05 -5.71
CA VAL A 432 13.22 9.71 -4.53
C VAL A 432 13.38 8.19 -4.38
N LEU A 433 12.30 7.43 -4.54
CA LEU A 433 12.39 5.97 -4.49
C LEU A 433 13.36 5.44 -5.54
N ARG A 434 13.22 5.89 -6.81
CA ARG A 434 14.04 5.41 -7.93
C ARG A 434 15.51 5.79 -7.81
N SER A 435 15.79 7.05 -7.46
CA SER A 435 17.13 7.61 -7.53
C SER A 435 17.92 7.50 -6.23
N ASP A 436 17.22 7.50 -5.08
CA ASP A 436 17.86 7.63 -3.79
C ASP A 436 17.69 6.37 -2.93
N ILE A 437 16.48 5.82 -2.82
CA ILE A 437 16.19 4.74 -1.86
C ILE A 437 16.52 3.35 -2.40
N LEU A 438 16.01 3.00 -3.61
CA LEU A 438 16.26 1.67 -4.18
C LEU A 438 17.75 1.39 -4.40
N PRO A 439 18.60 2.36 -4.87
CA PRO A 439 20.04 2.16 -4.92
C PRO A 439 20.69 1.92 -3.55
N GLN A 440 20.23 2.62 -2.50
CA GLN A 440 20.74 2.40 -1.14
C GLN A 440 20.33 1.03 -0.60
N LEU A 441 19.13 0.58 -0.92
CA LEU A 441 18.65 -0.76 -0.57
C LEU A 441 19.49 -1.84 -1.26
N VAL A 442 19.85 -1.66 -2.54
CA VAL A 442 20.78 -2.55 -3.25
C VAL A 442 22.15 -2.54 -2.60
N ALA A 443 22.68 -1.37 -2.25
CA ALA A 443 24.01 -1.23 -1.62
C ALA A 443 24.07 -1.79 -0.19
N PHE A 444 22.94 -1.83 0.50
CA PHE A 444 22.86 -2.43 1.83
C PHE A 444 22.93 -3.98 1.75
N GLU A 445 22.50 -4.59 0.64
CA GLU A 445 22.48 -6.04 0.43
C GLU A 445 21.73 -6.79 1.55
N PRO A 446 20.43 -6.52 1.77
CA PRO A 446 19.64 -7.26 2.75
C PRO A 446 19.47 -8.72 2.37
N ASP A 447 19.33 -9.59 3.36
CA ASP A 447 18.97 -11.00 3.19
C ASP A 447 17.44 -11.22 3.13
N LEU A 448 16.68 -10.25 3.63
CA LEU A 448 15.22 -10.23 3.64
C LEU A 448 14.72 -8.77 3.66
N ILE A 449 13.71 -8.49 2.84
CA ILE A 449 13.07 -7.18 2.76
C ILE A 449 11.65 -7.28 3.31
N PHE A 450 11.31 -6.41 4.26
CA PHE A 450 9.95 -6.16 4.72
C PHE A 450 9.39 -4.89 4.09
N LEU A 451 8.08 -4.91 3.81
CA LEU A 451 7.30 -3.75 3.40
C LEU A 451 6.23 -3.49 4.45
N SER A 452 6.24 -2.32 5.08
CA SER A 452 5.06 -1.74 5.73
C SER A 452 4.20 -1.14 4.63
N ALA A 453 3.12 -1.85 4.29
CA ALA A 453 2.34 -1.58 3.10
C ALA A 453 1.03 -0.87 3.46
N GLY A 454 1.08 0.46 3.57
CA GLY A 454 -0.10 1.32 3.66
C GLY A 454 -0.58 1.76 2.28
N PHE A 455 -1.89 1.81 2.09
CA PHE A 455 -2.52 2.21 0.83
C PHE A 455 -3.28 3.54 0.94
N ASP A 456 -3.17 4.19 2.08
CA ASP A 456 -3.77 5.50 2.37
C ASP A 456 -3.04 6.68 1.69
N GLY A 457 -1.87 6.46 1.10
CA GLY A 457 -1.24 7.39 0.17
C GLY A 457 -2.02 7.60 -1.14
N HIS A 458 -3.08 6.81 -1.40
CA HIS A 458 -3.88 6.95 -2.61
C HIS A 458 -4.64 8.28 -2.64
N ARG A 459 -4.65 8.95 -3.80
CA ARG A 459 -5.26 10.29 -3.99
C ARG A 459 -6.74 10.43 -3.62
N SER A 460 -7.46 9.32 -3.51
CA SER A 460 -8.87 9.29 -3.12
C SER A 460 -9.08 8.93 -1.65
N GLU A 461 -8.02 8.81 -0.86
CA GLU A 461 -8.11 8.67 0.59
C GLU A 461 -8.42 10.00 1.27
N ASN A 462 -9.10 9.95 2.39
CA ASN A 462 -9.45 11.15 3.17
C ASN A 462 -8.43 11.41 4.30
N VAL A 463 -7.88 10.33 4.88
CA VAL A 463 -6.96 10.41 6.03
C VAL A 463 -5.60 11.03 5.66
N ASN A 464 -5.23 11.04 4.38
CA ASN A 464 -3.98 11.60 3.89
C ASN A 464 -4.00 13.11 3.65
N TRP A 465 -5.11 13.79 3.89
CA TRP A 465 -5.29 15.23 3.69
C TRP A 465 -4.83 15.77 2.32
N GLY A 466 -4.65 14.89 1.34
CA GLY A 466 -4.16 15.21 0.00
C GLY A 466 -2.64 15.20 -0.13
N TYR A 467 -1.91 14.73 0.88
CA TYR A 467 -0.46 14.46 0.75
C TYR A 467 -0.21 13.29 -0.19
N VAL A 468 0.93 13.31 -0.87
CA VAL A 468 1.46 12.30 -1.80
C VAL A 468 0.58 12.07 -3.03
N GLY A 469 -0.64 11.55 -2.89
CA GLY A 469 -1.63 11.46 -3.97
C GLY A 469 -1.34 10.38 -5.01
N LEU A 470 -0.97 9.18 -4.56
CA LEU A 470 -0.66 8.00 -5.37
C LEU A 470 -1.89 7.45 -6.11
N MET A 471 -1.60 6.60 -7.07
CA MET A 471 -2.56 5.82 -7.83
C MET A 471 -2.20 4.32 -7.72
N GLU A 472 -3.10 3.44 -8.08
CA GLU A 472 -2.92 1.99 -8.00
C GLU A 472 -1.62 1.50 -8.67
N HIS A 473 -1.27 2.07 -9.81
CA HIS A 473 -0.07 1.69 -10.55
C HIS A 473 1.25 2.16 -9.89
N ASP A 474 1.21 3.11 -8.96
CA ASP A 474 2.39 3.51 -8.20
C ASP A 474 2.76 2.43 -7.17
N PHE A 475 1.76 1.86 -6.50
CA PHE A 475 1.95 0.73 -5.60
C PHE A 475 2.43 -0.52 -6.37
N GLU A 476 1.87 -0.79 -7.56
CA GLU A 476 2.32 -1.87 -8.44
C GLU A 476 3.78 -1.69 -8.86
N TRP A 477 4.14 -0.49 -9.32
CA TRP A 477 5.49 -0.12 -9.73
C TRP A 477 6.53 -0.24 -8.60
N LEU A 478 6.22 0.30 -7.42
CA LEU A 478 7.12 0.20 -6.27
C LEU A 478 7.37 -1.26 -5.90
N THR A 479 6.30 -2.04 -5.82
CA THR A 479 6.38 -3.45 -5.46
C THR A 479 7.22 -4.25 -6.46
N GLN A 480 7.02 -4.02 -7.76
CA GLN A 480 7.84 -4.62 -8.82
C GLN A 480 9.31 -4.22 -8.67
N SER A 481 9.58 -2.95 -8.39
CA SER A 481 10.93 -2.43 -8.21
C SER A 481 11.64 -3.05 -7.01
N VAL A 482 10.94 -3.18 -5.87
CA VAL A 482 11.48 -3.84 -4.67
C VAL A 482 11.72 -5.33 -4.91
N VAL A 483 10.81 -6.02 -5.62
CA VAL A 483 11.03 -7.43 -6.00
C VAL A 483 12.26 -7.59 -6.88
N LYS A 484 12.49 -6.68 -7.84
CA LYS A 484 13.72 -6.69 -8.66
C LYS A 484 14.98 -6.46 -7.81
N VAL A 485 14.92 -5.57 -6.81
CA VAL A 485 16.01 -5.43 -5.83
C VAL A 485 16.21 -6.72 -5.06
N ALA A 486 15.13 -7.31 -4.53
CA ALA A 486 15.21 -8.58 -3.79
C ALA A 486 15.76 -9.72 -4.65
N ASN A 487 15.40 -9.80 -5.93
CA ASN A 487 15.97 -10.76 -6.87
C ASN A 487 17.50 -10.60 -7.03
N LYS A 488 17.97 -9.35 -6.96
CA LYS A 488 19.41 -9.06 -7.08
C LYS A 488 20.19 -9.42 -5.81
N VAL A 489 19.62 -9.19 -4.61
CA VAL A 489 20.38 -9.23 -3.35
C VAL A 489 20.00 -10.38 -2.43
N CYS A 490 18.74 -10.87 -2.46
CA CYS A 490 18.24 -11.86 -1.50
C CYS A 490 17.29 -12.90 -2.10
N ASN A 491 17.54 -13.33 -3.33
CA ASN A 491 16.77 -14.38 -4.01
C ASN A 491 15.24 -14.15 -4.06
N GLY A 492 14.81 -12.88 -4.07
CA GLY A 492 13.39 -12.50 -4.14
C GLY A 492 12.65 -12.57 -2.80
N ARG A 493 13.33 -12.64 -1.66
CA ARG A 493 12.70 -12.68 -0.33
C ARG A 493 12.10 -11.33 0.02
N VAL A 494 10.77 -11.23 -0.09
CA VAL A 494 9.99 -10.05 0.30
C VAL A 494 8.80 -10.48 1.14
N ILE A 495 8.62 -9.85 2.29
CA ILE A 495 7.43 -9.98 3.12
C ILE A 495 6.74 -8.63 3.21
N SER A 496 5.54 -8.53 2.68
CA SER A 496 4.70 -7.35 2.77
C SER A 496 3.67 -7.50 3.87
N VAL A 497 3.46 -6.46 4.65
CA VAL A 497 2.54 -6.42 5.79
C VAL A 497 1.58 -5.26 5.61
N LEU A 498 0.28 -5.54 5.64
CA LEU A 498 -0.76 -4.54 5.48
C LEU A 498 -0.77 -3.57 6.66
N GLU A 499 -0.71 -2.27 6.36
CA GLU A 499 -0.87 -1.18 7.32
C GLU A 499 -2.15 -0.38 7.01
N GLY A 500 -2.04 0.90 6.63
CA GLY A 500 -3.16 1.79 6.34
C GLY A 500 -3.89 1.54 5.02
N GLY A 501 -4.88 2.38 4.76
CA GLY A 501 -5.78 2.33 3.61
C GLY A 501 -7.22 2.13 4.07
N TYR A 502 -8.07 3.17 3.90
CA TYR A 502 -9.35 3.27 4.59
C TYR A 502 -10.52 3.60 3.67
N ASN A 503 -10.27 3.92 2.40
CA ASN A 503 -11.33 4.14 1.42
C ASN A 503 -11.73 2.83 0.75
N PHE A 504 -12.44 1.97 1.50
CA PHE A 504 -12.97 0.69 1.03
C PHE A 504 -14.43 0.79 0.55
N HIS A 505 -15.04 1.98 0.53
CA HIS A 505 -16.38 2.20 0.00
C HIS A 505 -16.43 1.87 -1.50
N GLY A 506 -17.44 1.09 -1.91
CA GLY A 506 -17.51 0.52 -3.27
C GLY A 506 -16.92 -0.88 -3.39
N ARG A 507 -16.60 -1.53 -2.27
CA ARG A 507 -16.12 -2.93 -2.20
C ARG A 507 -14.90 -3.15 -3.11
N ILE A 508 -14.92 -4.16 -3.99
CA ILE A 508 -13.79 -4.46 -4.89
C ILE A 508 -13.43 -3.32 -5.85
N ALA A 509 -14.33 -2.38 -6.10
CA ALA A 509 -14.07 -1.20 -6.93
C ALA A 509 -13.46 -0.03 -6.15
N SER A 510 -13.35 -0.14 -4.83
CA SER A 510 -12.81 0.91 -3.97
C SER A 510 -11.32 1.20 -4.27
N PRO A 511 -10.85 2.42 -4.01
CA PRO A 511 -9.44 2.76 -4.13
C PRO A 511 -8.54 1.83 -3.31
N PHE A 512 -8.91 1.54 -2.08
CA PHE A 512 -8.19 0.62 -1.21
C PHE A 512 -8.05 -0.78 -1.84
N CYS A 513 -9.16 -1.40 -2.23
CA CYS A 513 -9.12 -2.74 -2.82
C CYS A 513 -8.29 -2.79 -4.11
N ARG A 514 -8.42 -1.79 -4.99
CA ARG A 514 -7.66 -1.74 -6.24
C ARG A 514 -6.16 -1.54 -5.99
N SER A 515 -5.79 -0.72 -5.01
CA SER A 515 -4.38 -0.50 -4.63
C SER A 515 -3.76 -1.76 -4.04
N VAL A 516 -4.48 -2.44 -3.12
CA VAL A 516 -4.05 -3.73 -2.58
C VAL A 516 -3.94 -4.79 -3.68
N ALA A 517 -4.89 -4.86 -4.62
CA ALA A 517 -4.82 -5.81 -5.73
C ALA A 517 -3.63 -5.52 -6.67
N ALA A 518 -3.31 -4.26 -6.92
CA ALA A 518 -2.17 -3.86 -7.74
C ALA A 518 -0.84 -4.29 -7.08
N HIS A 519 -0.70 -4.04 -5.79
CA HIS A 519 0.43 -4.48 -4.97
C HIS A 519 0.54 -6.02 -4.94
N ALA A 520 -0.54 -6.71 -4.61
CA ALA A 520 -0.57 -8.17 -4.55
C ALA A 520 -0.25 -8.83 -5.90
N ARG A 521 -0.73 -8.25 -7.01
CA ARG A 521 -0.39 -8.70 -8.38
C ARG A 521 1.12 -8.62 -8.63
N ALA A 522 1.74 -7.51 -8.24
CA ALA A 522 3.17 -7.33 -8.38
C ALA A 522 3.99 -8.33 -7.54
N LEU A 523 3.55 -8.62 -6.31
CA LEU A 523 4.16 -9.68 -5.49
C LEU A 523 4.01 -11.07 -6.13
N VAL A 524 2.81 -11.40 -6.60
CA VAL A 524 2.53 -12.69 -7.25
C VAL A 524 3.35 -12.84 -8.53
N ALA A 525 3.37 -11.84 -9.40
CA ALA A 525 4.22 -11.84 -10.60
C ALA A 525 5.70 -11.93 -10.22
N GLY A 526 6.10 -11.19 -9.20
CA GLY A 526 7.46 -11.17 -8.66
C GLY A 526 7.91 -12.51 -8.10
N SER A 527 6.99 -13.33 -7.56
CA SER A 527 7.34 -14.69 -7.09
C SER A 527 7.81 -15.60 -8.22
N GLN A 528 7.41 -15.31 -9.45
CA GLN A 528 7.68 -16.12 -10.63
C GLN A 528 8.78 -15.58 -11.56
N THR A 529 9.54 -14.59 -11.13
CA THR A 529 10.63 -14.00 -11.93
C THR A 529 11.91 -13.86 -11.13
N THR A 530 13.05 -14.00 -11.82
CA THR A 530 14.39 -13.69 -11.30
C THR A 530 14.91 -12.37 -11.86
N GLU A 531 14.10 -11.59 -12.56
CA GLU A 531 14.53 -10.32 -13.15
C GLU A 531 15.17 -9.42 -12.08
N PRO A 532 16.47 -9.10 -12.18
CA PRO A 532 17.16 -8.31 -11.17
C PRO A 532 16.93 -6.82 -11.38
N TRP A 533 17.09 -6.05 -10.34
CA TRP A 533 17.14 -4.60 -10.44
C TRP A 533 18.31 -4.15 -11.30
N ASN A 534 18.04 -3.25 -12.25
CA ASN A 534 19.01 -2.73 -13.22
C ASN A 534 18.96 -1.20 -13.24
N GLU A 535 20.06 -0.57 -12.89
CA GLU A 535 20.17 0.89 -12.78
C GLU A 535 19.95 1.61 -14.12
N VAL A 536 20.50 1.04 -15.21
CA VAL A 536 20.35 1.61 -16.56
C VAL A 536 18.89 1.56 -17.01
N ALA A 537 18.21 0.45 -16.74
CA ALA A 537 16.77 0.32 -17.04
C ALA A 537 15.93 1.33 -16.24
N MET A 538 16.26 1.55 -14.99
CA MET A 538 15.55 2.53 -14.13
C MET A 538 15.82 3.97 -14.58
N ALA A 539 17.05 4.29 -14.99
CA ALA A 539 17.38 5.60 -15.57
C ALA A 539 16.66 5.84 -16.89
N HIS A 540 16.57 4.82 -17.75
CA HIS A 540 15.81 4.88 -18.99
C HIS A 540 14.31 5.09 -18.73
N GLU A 541 13.72 4.36 -17.78
CA GLU A 541 12.33 4.55 -17.35
C GLU A 541 12.08 5.99 -16.89
N ALA A 542 12.97 6.54 -16.07
CA ALA A 542 12.89 7.92 -15.59
C ALA A 542 12.89 8.93 -16.75
N ALA A 543 13.76 8.74 -17.75
CA ALA A 543 13.84 9.59 -18.91
C ALA A 543 12.55 9.53 -19.76
N CYS A 544 12.01 8.33 -19.95
CA CYS A 544 10.74 8.14 -20.67
C CYS A 544 9.56 8.80 -19.94
N GLU A 545 9.48 8.64 -18.62
CA GLU A 545 8.44 9.26 -17.79
C GLU A 545 8.51 10.79 -17.86
N ALA A 546 9.71 11.37 -17.77
CA ALA A 546 9.93 12.80 -17.91
C ALA A 546 9.51 13.33 -19.31
N ALA A 547 9.84 12.60 -20.37
CA ALA A 547 9.43 12.95 -21.72
C ALA A 547 7.90 12.94 -21.90
N MET A 548 7.21 11.95 -21.33
CA MET A 548 5.75 11.87 -21.38
C MET A 548 5.08 13.04 -20.62
N ILE A 549 5.64 13.44 -19.49
CA ILE A 549 5.14 14.60 -18.71
C ILE A 549 5.28 15.88 -19.51
N LEU A 550 6.44 16.10 -20.16
CA LEU A 550 6.69 17.26 -21.01
C LEU A 550 5.72 17.33 -22.21
N ASP A 551 5.50 16.21 -22.90
CA ASP A 551 4.55 16.13 -24.03
C ASP A 551 3.11 16.40 -23.59
N ALA A 552 2.68 15.85 -22.46
CA ALA A 552 1.35 16.10 -21.89
C ALA A 552 1.15 17.59 -21.53
N THR A 553 2.18 18.24 -21.00
CA THR A 553 2.18 19.67 -20.65
C THR A 553 2.09 20.53 -21.90
N ALA A 554 2.90 20.21 -22.93
CA ALA A 554 2.88 20.92 -24.22
C ALA A 554 1.52 20.80 -24.93
N LYS A 555 0.88 19.62 -24.90
CA LYS A 555 -0.47 19.41 -25.43
C LYS A 555 -1.52 20.22 -24.69
N LYS A 556 -1.40 20.34 -23.36
CA LYS A 556 -2.31 21.14 -22.53
C LYS A 556 -2.21 22.62 -22.90
N HIS A 557 -0.99 23.16 -23.05
CA HIS A 557 -0.78 24.56 -23.46
C HIS A 557 -1.33 24.84 -24.85
N LYS A 558 -1.14 23.95 -25.83
CA LYS A 558 -1.71 24.08 -27.18
C LYS A 558 -3.24 24.06 -27.16
N THR A 559 -3.86 23.32 -26.25
CA THR A 559 -5.31 23.25 -26.12
C THR A 559 -5.87 24.51 -25.47
N VAL A 560 -5.15 25.12 -24.53
CA VAL A 560 -5.51 26.40 -23.90
C VAL A 560 -5.39 27.53 -24.92
N ALA A 561 -4.25 27.64 -25.63
CA ALA A 561 -4.05 28.64 -26.66
C ALA A 561 -5.13 28.58 -27.77
N LYS A 562 -5.50 27.38 -28.23
CA LYS A 562 -6.60 27.22 -29.20
C LYS A 562 -7.98 27.63 -28.67
N ARG A 563 -8.19 27.67 -27.34
CA ARG A 563 -9.43 28.13 -26.72
C ARG A 563 -9.46 29.63 -26.54
N GLU A 564 -8.32 30.28 -26.45
CA GLU A 564 -8.18 31.74 -26.39
C GLU A 564 -8.26 32.40 -27.78
N ASP A 565 -7.90 31.67 -28.84
CA ASP A 565 -7.96 32.12 -30.23
C ASP A 565 -9.31 31.85 -30.95
N ASP A 566 -10.35 31.41 -30.27
CA ASP A 566 -11.69 31.16 -30.86
C ASP A 566 -12.55 32.44 -30.84
N PRO A 567 -12.72 33.14 -31.99
CA PRO A 567 -13.42 34.43 -32.07
C PRO A 567 -14.94 34.32 -31.87
N SER A 568 -15.49 33.13 -31.71
CA SER A 568 -16.96 32.90 -31.60
C SER A 568 -17.52 33.21 -30.21
N ARG A 569 -16.72 33.66 -29.24
CA ARG A 569 -17.14 33.93 -27.86
C ARG A 569 -17.53 35.39 -27.54
N ASP A 570 -17.29 36.32 -28.46
CA ASP A 570 -17.52 37.75 -28.20
C ASP A 570 -18.87 38.30 -28.73
N ALA A 571 -19.81 37.43 -29.08
CA ALA A 571 -21.12 37.82 -29.63
C ALA A 571 -22.30 37.42 -28.73
N GLU A 572 -22.28 37.74 -27.45
CA GLU A 572 -23.50 37.86 -26.67
C GLU A 572 -23.35 39.01 -25.66
N GLY A 573 -24.20 40.03 -25.91
CA GLY A 573 -24.14 41.36 -25.29
C GLY A 573 -24.33 41.39 -23.78
N VAL A 574 -23.66 42.33 -23.20
CA VAL A 574 -23.74 42.77 -21.81
C VAL A 574 -25.13 43.33 -21.51
N ASP A 575 -25.83 42.76 -20.54
CA ASP A 575 -26.78 43.49 -19.74
C ASP A 575 -26.42 43.37 -18.25
N SER A 576 -26.22 44.55 -17.67
CA SER A 576 -25.75 44.75 -16.33
C SER A 576 -26.91 44.86 -15.38
N SER A 577 -27.10 43.92 -14.48
CA SER A 577 -27.53 44.24 -13.07
C SER A 577 -27.62 42.97 -12.22
N SER A 578 -26.99 43.05 -11.06
CA SER A 578 -27.22 42.32 -9.81
C SER A 578 -26.75 40.89 -9.62
N MET A 579 -25.98 40.75 -8.55
CA MET A 579 -25.77 39.63 -7.64
C MET A 579 -24.76 38.56 -8.03
N GLU A 580 -23.65 38.63 -7.30
CA GLU A 580 -22.75 37.52 -7.01
C GLU A 580 -23.49 36.19 -6.78
N THR A 581 -23.27 35.25 -7.65
CA THR A 581 -23.33 33.84 -7.32
C THR A 581 -22.29 33.10 -8.17
N THR A 582 -21.36 32.48 -7.50
CA THR A 582 -20.31 31.58 -8.03
C THR A 582 -20.93 30.53 -8.95
N ARG A 583 -20.74 30.70 -10.26
CA ARG A 583 -21.04 29.64 -11.25
C ARG A 583 -19.91 28.62 -11.28
N THR A 584 -20.03 27.57 -10.47
CA THR A 584 -19.40 26.30 -10.77
C THR A 584 -20.17 25.62 -11.89
N SER A 585 -19.60 25.52 -13.08
CA SER A 585 -20.15 24.77 -14.19
C SER A 585 -20.12 23.27 -13.83
N LYS A 586 -21.20 22.78 -13.25
CA LYS A 586 -21.51 21.34 -13.12
C LYS A 586 -21.84 20.79 -14.51
N ARG A 587 -20.87 20.25 -15.19
CA ARG A 587 -21.13 19.20 -16.17
C ARG A 587 -21.59 17.98 -15.36
N MET A 588 -22.90 17.78 -15.25
CA MET A 588 -23.47 16.55 -14.69
C MET A 588 -23.02 15.37 -15.55
N ARG A 589 -21.98 14.68 -15.12
CA ARG A 589 -21.76 13.29 -15.51
C ARG A 589 -22.84 12.49 -14.80
N LYS A 590 -23.63 11.72 -15.54
CA LYS A 590 -24.47 10.67 -14.97
C LYS A 590 -23.52 9.75 -14.21
N GLU A 591 -23.46 9.86 -12.91
CA GLU A 591 -22.82 8.86 -12.04
C GLU A 591 -23.67 7.61 -12.16
N VAL A 592 -23.09 6.55 -12.66
CA VAL A 592 -23.72 5.23 -12.61
C VAL A 592 -23.63 4.80 -11.15
N ASP A 593 -24.77 4.66 -10.50
CA ASP A 593 -24.85 4.17 -9.12
C ASP A 593 -24.55 2.68 -9.09
N TYR A 594 -23.28 2.35 -8.94
CA TYR A 594 -22.79 0.98 -8.85
C TYR A 594 -23.29 0.26 -7.59
N VAL A 595 -23.78 1.00 -6.58
CA VAL A 595 -24.34 0.42 -5.34
C VAL A 595 -25.75 -0.11 -5.61
N ALA A 596 -26.55 0.65 -6.35
CA ALA A 596 -27.88 0.20 -6.79
C ALA A 596 -27.77 -1.02 -7.72
N LEU A 597 -26.84 -0.98 -8.68
CA LEU A 597 -26.60 -2.10 -9.59
C LEU A 597 -26.12 -3.37 -8.87
N ALA A 598 -25.28 -3.25 -7.84
CA ALA A 598 -24.83 -4.39 -7.04
C ALA A 598 -25.93 -4.95 -6.12
N ALA A 599 -26.86 -4.10 -5.66
CA ALA A 599 -28.00 -4.52 -4.85
C ALA A 599 -29.04 -5.31 -5.69
N GLU A 600 -29.31 -4.90 -6.92
CA GLU A 600 -30.18 -5.64 -7.85
C GLU A 600 -29.63 -7.05 -8.16
N LEU A 601 -28.32 -7.18 -8.36
CA LEU A 601 -27.66 -8.46 -8.67
C LEU A 601 -27.65 -9.44 -7.47
N THR A 602 -27.79 -8.97 -6.24
CA THR A 602 -27.84 -9.84 -5.04
C THR A 602 -29.26 -10.31 -4.71
N TRP A 603 -30.29 -9.63 -5.19
CA TRP A 603 -31.69 -9.97 -4.91
C TRP A 603 -32.18 -11.18 -5.74
N GLU A 604 -31.77 -11.30 -7.00
CA GLU A 604 -32.21 -12.40 -7.87
C GLU A 604 -31.60 -13.76 -7.52
N SER A 605 -30.42 -13.81 -6.89
CA SER A 605 -29.81 -15.08 -6.44
C SER A 605 -30.44 -15.69 -5.19
N ALA A 606 -31.25 -14.93 -4.45
CA ALA A 606 -31.95 -15.40 -3.25
C ALA A 606 -33.38 -15.92 -3.53
N ALA A 607 -33.90 -15.71 -4.74
CA ALA A 607 -35.25 -16.12 -5.12
C ALA A 607 -35.34 -17.48 -5.83
N THR A 608 -34.20 -18.17 -6.03
CA THR A 608 -34.13 -19.49 -6.67
C THR A 608 -33.45 -20.53 -5.79
N LYS A 609 -33.96 -20.70 -4.56
CA LYS A 609 -33.76 -21.90 -3.75
C LYS A 609 -35.04 -22.24 -2.98
#